data_d0c4caca10553cb6d473dd45377814e3
#
_entry.id   d0c4caca10553cb6d473dd45377814e3
#
_cell.length_a   1.000
_cell.length_b   1.000
_cell.length_c   1.000
_cell.angle_alpha   90.00
_cell.angle_beta   90.00
_cell.angle_gamma   90.00
#
_symmetry.space_group_name_H-M   'P 1'
#
loop_
_entity.id
_entity.type
_entity.pdbx_description
1 polymer ?
#
loop_
_entity_poly.entity_id
_entity_poly.type
_entity_poly.pdbx_seq_one_letter_code
_entity_poly.pdbx_strand_id
1 'polypeptide(L)'
;MQFFSTRDQNRKVTSSQAIAQGLSDEGGLFVPESFPQVDVKALCGLDYPALAAAVVREYLTDYDPAFLTDATRSTYGAAFGGKAGYLAPVEGDTYALELWHGPTCAFKDYALQLMPKLLVEAKKNLGRTEKTLILVATSGDTGKAALDGYHDIPGVEIAVFYPTGGTSEIQRLQMATQEGANVAVYAVRGNFDDAQTSVKKVFGDKAIAAELEKRNIRLSSANSINWGRLVPQIVYYFAAYAQLLKAGKITFGDEVDFCVPTGNFGDILAGYYAKQMGLPVGKLVCASNENNVLTDFLTTGTYTAKREFFKTTSPSMDILVSSNLERLLYHVTGSDAEVAGFMQQLAATGSYTVRPETLTAIQQTFSCGWSSEDEVAGEIRARYEKDGYLCDTHTAVAFHVAAQKKRQGVPMVVLSTASPFKFPRSVLSALGKAAPENDFEAMQQLEAATGHAAPASLAALRSKPERFDTVIAPEQIAEVALGYQA
;
A
#
# COMPACT_ATOMS: atom_id res chain seq x y z
N MET A 1 -13.26 16.14 -12.58
CA MET A 1 -13.10 14.67 -12.63
C MET A 1 -14.27 14.04 -11.89
N GLN A 2 -15.03 13.17 -12.55
CA GLN A 2 -16.02 12.31 -11.91
C GLN A 2 -15.42 10.94 -11.64
N PHE A 3 -15.97 10.22 -10.69
CA PHE A 3 -15.60 8.85 -10.37
C PHE A 3 -16.81 7.94 -10.52
N PHE A 4 -16.56 6.72 -10.99
CA PHE A 4 -17.56 5.67 -11.10
C PHE A 4 -17.26 4.54 -10.11
N SER A 5 -18.28 3.75 -9.79
CA SER A 5 -18.05 2.46 -9.17
C SER A 5 -17.63 1.43 -10.23
N THR A 6 -16.68 0.57 -9.89
CA THR A 6 -16.28 -0.57 -10.73
C THR A 6 -17.41 -1.56 -11.01
N ARG A 7 -18.51 -1.51 -10.24
CA ARG A 7 -19.67 -2.42 -10.35
C ARG A 7 -20.98 -1.73 -10.71
N ASP A 8 -20.98 -0.38 -10.82
CA ASP A 8 -22.12 0.41 -11.24
C ASP A 8 -21.66 1.76 -11.85
N GLN A 9 -21.60 1.84 -13.17
CA GLN A 9 -21.19 3.05 -13.91
C GLN A 9 -22.20 4.21 -13.78
N ASN A 10 -23.44 3.94 -13.38
CA ASN A 10 -24.43 4.98 -13.17
C ASN A 10 -24.17 5.78 -11.88
N ARG A 11 -23.41 5.18 -10.95
CA ARG A 11 -23.03 5.83 -9.70
C ARG A 11 -21.85 6.75 -9.92
N LYS A 12 -22.15 8.03 -10.15
CA LYS A 12 -21.15 9.08 -10.32
C LYS A 12 -20.98 9.87 -9.03
N VAL A 13 -19.73 10.04 -8.63
CA VAL A 13 -19.36 10.80 -7.43
C VAL A 13 -18.20 11.75 -7.72
N THR A 14 -18.02 12.79 -6.89
CA THR A 14 -16.86 13.66 -6.94
C THR A 14 -15.65 12.98 -6.26
N SER A 15 -14.44 13.54 -6.40
CA SER A 15 -13.28 13.01 -5.73
C SER A 15 -13.39 13.10 -4.19
N SER A 16 -13.97 14.19 -3.66
CA SER A 16 -14.28 14.31 -2.24
C SER A 16 -15.25 13.22 -1.75
N GLN A 17 -16.28 12.91 -2.53
CA GLN A 17 -17.22 11.83 -2.20
C GLN A 17 -16.52 10.47 -2.22
N ALA A 18 -15.70 10.18 -3.23
CA ALA A 18 -14.97 8.93 -3.36
C ALA A 18 -14.01 8.69 -2.17
N ILE A 19 -13.31 9.74 -1.73
CA ILE A 19 -12.38 9.65 -0.58
C ILE A 19 -13.14 9.54 0.74
N ALA A 20 -14.18 10.37 0.95
CA ALA A 20 -14.93 10.36 2.19
C ALA A 20 -15.73 9.05 2.40
N GLN A 21 -16.21 8.45 1.33
CA GLN A 21 -16.96 7.19 1.36
C GLN A 21 -16.03 5.96 1.35
N GLY A 22 -14.96 5.99 0.54
CA GLY A 22 -13.95 4.94 0.42
C GLY A 22 -14.35 3.74 -0.43
N LEU A 23 -15.60 3.28 -0.30
CA LEU A 23 -16.18 2.12 -1.01
C LEU A 23 -17.60 2.47 -1.46
N SER A 24 -18.01 2.02 -2.63
CA SER A 24 -19.39 2.20 -3.09
C SER A 24 -20.36 1.29 -2.31
N ASP A 25 -21.66 1.67 -2.23
CA ASP A 25 -22.64 0.97 -1.38
C ASP A 25 -22.88 -0.48 -1.80
N GLU A 26 -22.71 -0.79 -3.09
CA GLU A 26 -22.79 -2.15 -3.63
C GLU A 26 -21.47 -2.94 -3.50
N GLY A 27 -20.43 -2.32 -2.89
CA GLY A 27 -19.13 -2.91 -2.64
C GLY A 27 -18.09 -2.72 -3.76
N GLY A 28 -18.42 -1.95 -4.81
CA GLY A 28 -17.49 -1.60 -5.89
C GLY A 28 -16.47 -0.54 -5.46
N LEU A 29 -15.35 -0.48 -6.16
CA LEU A 29 -14.29 0.48 -5.91
C LEU A 29 -14.45 1.71 -6.81
N PHE A 30 -14.09 2.89 -6.30
CA PHE A 30 -14.13 4.10 -7.11
C PHE A 30 -12.93 4.18 -8.05
N VAL A 31 -13.21 4.52 -9.32
CA VAL A 31 -12.25 4.76 -10.40
C VAL A 31 -12.55 6.08 -11.09
N PRO A 32 -11.55 6.84 -11.57
CA PRO A 32 -11.81 8.08 -12.32
C PRO A 32 -12.45 7.78 -13.69
N GLU A 33 -13.24 8.70 -14.20
CA GLU A 33 -13.91 8.61 -15.50
C GLU A 33 -12.95 8.59 -16.69
N SER A 34 -11.73 9.12 -16.51
CA SER A 34 -10.69 9.18 -17.53
C SER A 34 -9.31 9.27 -16.90
N PHE A 35 -8.28 9.02 -17.71
CA PHE A 35 -6.90 9.23 -17.33
C PHE A 35 -6.44 10.61 -17.82
N PRO A 36 -6.11 11.54 -16.92
CA PRO A 36 -5.60 12.85 -17.31
C PRO A 36 -4.25 12.70 -18.04
N GLN A 37 -4.08 13.43 -19.12
CA GLN A 37 -2.80 13.52 -19.84
C GLN A 37 -2.00 14.70 -19.29
N VAL A 38 -0.73 14.47 -18.92
CA VAL A 38 0.12 15.49 -18.30
C VAL A 38 1.37 15.77 -19.11
N ASP A 39 1.92 16.97 -18.95
CA ASP A 39 3.27 17.27 -19.46
C ASP A 39 4.31 16.61 -18.55
N VAL A 40 4.64 15.36 -18.86
CA VAL A 40 5.62 14.56 -18.11
C VAL A 40 6.97 15.28 -18.00
N LYS A 41 7.40 15.99 -19.05
CA LYS A 41 8.68 16.69 -19.05
C LYS A 41 8.71 17.85 -18.06
N ALA A 42 7.62 18.60 -18.00
CA ALA A 42 7.46 19.67 -16.99
C ALA A 42 7.43 19.10 -15.57
N LEU A 43 6.70 18.00 -15.35
CA LEU A 43 6.62 17.32 -14.04
C LEU A 43 7.98 16.80 -13.56
N CYS A 44 8.83 16.30 -14.44
CA CYS A 44 10.18 15.83 -14.11
C CYS A 44 11.11 16.94 -13.58
N GLY A 45 10.77 18.20 -13.76
CA GLY A 45 11.53 19.34 -13.21
C GLY A 45 11.21 19.71 -11.77
N LEU A 46 10.15 19.13 -11.19
CA LEU A 46 9.64 19.47 -9.86
C LEU A 46 10.35 18.70 -8.74
N ASP A 47 10.38 19.28 -7.54
CA ASP A 47 10.69 18.52 -6.32
C ASP A 47 9.51 17.60 -5.94
N TYR A 48 9.73 16.65 -5.04
CA TYR A 48 8.72 15.65 -4.72
C TYR A 48 7.40 16.24 -4.19
N PRO A 49 7.38 17.21 -3.26
CA PRO A 49 6.13 17.83 -2.81
C PRO A 49 5.36 18.56 -3.91
N ALA A 50 6.04 19.31 -4.77
CA ALA A 50 5.43 20.01 -5.90
C ALA A 50 4.92 19.03 -6.96
N LEU A 51 5.70 17.98 -7.26
CA LEU A 51 5.28 16.88 -8.13
C LEU A 51 4.02 16.19 -7.59
N ALA A 52 3.98 15.93 -6.28
CA ALA A 52 2.81 15.33 -5.64
C ALA A 52 1.56 16.22 -5.79
N ALA A 53 1.69 17.53 -5.52
CA ALA A 53 0.59 18.46 -5.72
C ALA A 53 0.10 18.48 -7.18
N ALA A 54 1.04 18.48 -8.15
CA ALA A 54 0.72 18.51 -9.56
C ALA A 54 0.00 17.24 -10.03
N VAL A 55 0.43 16.05 -9.56
CA VAL A 55 -0.21 14.77 -9.95
C VAL A 55 -1.56 14.59 -9.28
N VAL A 56 -1.67 14.83 -7.96
CA VAL A 56 -2.93 14.56 -7.24
C VAL A 56 -4.05 15.49 -7.66
N ARG A 57 -3.77 16.76 -8.01
CA ARG A 57 -4.81 17.72 -8.45
C ARG A 57 -5.48 17.33 -9.77
N GLU A 58 -4.82 16.55 -10.62
CA GLU A 58 -5.40 16.07 -11.87
C GLU A 58 -6.62 15.17 -11.62
N TYR A 59 -6.64 14.48 -10.49
CA TYR A 59 -7.73 13.62 -10.07
C TYR A 59 -8.64 14.30 -9.04
N LEU A 60 -8.08 15.14 -8.15
CA LEU A 60 -8.82 15.76 -7.04
C LEU A 60 -9.31 17.15 -7.43
N THR A 61 -10.14 17.22 -8.49
CA THR A 61 -10.53 18.47 -9.14
C THR A 61 -11.55 19.32 -8.37
N ASP A 62 -12.15 18.79 -7.31
CA ASP A 62 -13.05 19.51 -6.39
C ASP A 62 -12.35 19.92 -5.08
N TYR A 63 -11.00 19.78 -5.02
CA TYR A 63 -10.17 20.30 -3.93
C TYR A 63 -9.55 21.64 -4.33
N ASP A 64 -9.36 22.51 -3.33
CA ASP A 64 -8.61 23.76 -3.53
C ASP A 64 -7.14 23.44 -3.89
N PRO A 65 -6.61 23.94 -5.02
CA PRO A 65 -5.22 23.74 -5.41
C PRO A 65 -4.20 24.26 -4.37
N ALA A 66 -4.49 25.34 -3.64
CA ALA A 66 -3.63 25.85 -2.58
C ALA A 66 -3.57 24.86 -1.42
N PHE A 67 -4.72 24.30 -1.01
CA PHE A 67 -4.77 23.23 -0.01
C PHE A 67 -3.93 22.03 -0.42
N LEU A 68 -4.05 21.54 -1.65
CA LEU A 68 -3.27 20.39 -2.14
C LEU A 68 -1.76 20.67 -2.08
N THR A 69 -1.34 21.89 -2.44
CA THR A 69 0.07 22.30 -2.38
C THR A 69 0.59 22.29 -0.94
N ASP A 70 -0.17 22.85 0.00
CA ASP A 70 0.23 22.88 1.42
C ASP A 70 0.20 21.49 2.06
N ALA A 71 -0.82 20.69 1.73
CA ALA A 71 -0.95 19.32 2.22
C ALA A 71 0.21 18.43 1.77
N THR A 72 0.61 18.49 0.50
CA THR A 72 1.73 17.70 -0.02
C THR A 72 3.07 18.18 0.53
N ARG A 73 3.28 19.50 0.63
CA ARG A 73 4.50 20.08 1.21
C ARG A 73 4.67 19.70 2.68
N SER A 74 3.62 19.80 3.47
CA SER A 74 3.66 19.41 4.88
C SER A 74 3.77 17.90 5.09
N THR A 75 3.34 17.09 4.12
CA THR A 75 3.44 15.63 4.18
C THR A 75 4.83 15.13 3.80
N TYR A 76 5.34 15.53 2.62
CA TYR A 76 6.56 14.97 2.03
C TYR A 76 7.82 15.79 2.33
N GLY A 77 7.76 16.68 3.30
CA GLY A 77 8.87 17.51 3.73
C GLY A 77 9.78 16.79 4.74
N ALA A 78 9.91 17.38 5.93
CA ALA A 78 10.85 16.91 6.96
C ALA A 78 10.63 15.45 7.41
N ALA A 79 9.39 14.98 7.42
CA ALA A 79 9.06 13.61 7.86
C ALA A 79 9.71 12.50 6.99
N PHE A 80 10.08 12.83 5.75
CA PHE A 80 10.79 11.92 4.84
C PHE A 80 12.31 12.20 4.77
N GLY A 81 12.84 13.10 5.60
CA GLY A 81 14.27 13.40 5.66
C GLY A 81 14.88 13.84 4.32
N GLY A 82 14.08 14.43 3.42
CA GLY A 82 14.51 14.81 2.07
C GLY A 82 14.66 13.64 1.09
N LYS A 83 14.23 12.46 1.47
CA LYS A 83 14.34 11.22 0.67
C LYS A 83 13.00 10.71 0.14
N ALA A 84 11.98 11.56 0.03
CA ALA A 84 10.72 11.14 -0.59
C ALA A 84 10.96 10.72 -2.06
N GLY A 85 10.62 9.47 -2.39
CA GLY A 85 10.82 8.89 -3.71
C GLY A 85 12.29 8.70 -4.12
N TYR A 86 13.20 8.49 -3.15
CA TYR A 86 14.64 8.35 -3.41
C TYR A 86 14.94 7.10 -4.23
N LEU A 87 15.74 7.26 -5.30
CA LEU A 87 16.16 6.19 -6.19
C LEU A 87 17.63 5.86 -5.95
N ALA A 88 17.89 4.67 -5.41
CA ALA A 88 19.23 4.15 -5.19
C ALA A 88 19.71 3.30 -6.38
N PRO A 89 20.94 3.50 -6.89
CA PRO A 89 21.54 2.58 -7.84
C PRO A 89 21.89 1.27 -7.13
N VAL A 90 21.66 0.13 -7.79
CA VAL A 90 21.99 -1.20 -7.22
C VAL A 90 23.00 -1.91 -8.13
N GLU A 91 22.60 -2.36 -9.31
CA GLU A 91 23.49 -3.07 -10.23
C GLU A 91 23.20 -2.70 -11.67
N GLY A 92 24.21 -2.19 -12.40
CA GLY A 92 24.08 -1.84 -13.82
C GLY A 92 22.97 -0.81 -14.03
N ASP A 93 21.91 -1.21 -14.74
CA ASP A 93 20.71 -0.43 -14.99
C ASP A 93 19.50 -0.88 -14.14
N THR A 94 19.78 -1.49 -12.98
CA THR A 94 18.78 -1.83 -11.96
C THR A 94 18.90 -0.86 -10.78
N TYR A 95 17.76 -0.34 -10.35
CA TYR A 95 17.65 0.67 -9.30
C TYR A 95 16.63 0.23 -8.26
N ALA A 96 16.79 0.66 -7.01
CA ALA A 96 15.80 0.51 -5.95
C ALA A 96 15.12 1.85 -5.70
N LEU A 97 13.81 1.89 -5.83
CA LEU A 97 13.00 3.04 -5.39
C LEU A 97 12.68 2.85 -3.91
N GLU A 98 13.44 3.52 -3.05
CA GLU A 98 13.32 3.39 -1.60
C GLU A 98 12.12 4.18 -1.08
N LEU A 99 11.06 3.49 -0.74
CA LEU A 99 9.79 4.06 -0.28
C LEU A 99 9.62 4.00 1.25
N TRP A 100 10.66 3.68 1.99
CA TRP A 100 10.62 3.45 3.43
C TRP A 100 11.30 4.56 4.27
N HIS A 101 11.61 5.71 3.67
CA HIS A 101 12.17 6.85 4.40
C HIS A 101 11.14 7.71 5.14
N GLY A 102 9.87 7.32 5.11
CA GLY A 102 8.80 7.96 5.88
C GLY A 102 8.82 7.56 7.37
N PRO A 103 7.94 8.15 8.18
CA PRO A 103 7.96 8.02 9.65
C PRO A 103 7.81 6.58 10.16
N THR A 104 7.11 5.72 9.42
CA THR A 104 6.86 4.33 9.84
C THR A 104 7.73 3.30 9.13
N CYS A 105 8.64 3.76 8.29
CA CYS A 105 9.61 2.93 7.55
C CYS A 105 8.96 1.92 6.58
N ALA A 106 7.85 2.30 5.94
CA ALA A 106 7.19 1.54 4.90
C ALA A 106 6.55 2.46 3.85
N PHE A 107 6.39 1.97 2.59
CA PHE A 107 5.81 2.72 1.47
C PHE A 107 4.40 3.25 1.75
N LYS A 108 3.70 2.64 2.70
CA LYS A 108 2.34 3.02 3.10
C LYS A 108 2.26 4.44 3.64
N ASP A 109 3.38 5.00 4.11
CA ASP A 109 3.49 6.39 4.54
C ASP A 109 3.14 7.38 3.43
N TYR A 110 3.50 7.09 2.17
CA TYR A 110 3.20 7.99 1.05
C TYR A 110 1.72 8.30 0.91
N ALA A 111 0.88 7.32 1.17
CA ALA A 111 -0.55 7.51 1.13
C ALA A 111 -1.14 7.89 2.50
N LEU A 112 -0.72 7.22 3.58
CA LEU A 112 -1.36 7.37 4.88
C LEU A 112 -0.96 8.62 5.64
N GLN A 113 0.12 9.31 5.25
CA GLN A 113 0.45 10.64 5.77
C GLN A 113 -0.32 11.77 5.05
N LEU A 114 -0.78 11.56 3.81
CA LEU A 114 -1.56 12.54 3.06
C LEU A 114 -3.08 12.32 3.21
N MET A 115 -3.54 11.08 3.20
CA MET A 115 -4.95 10.70 3.21
C MET A 115 -5.78 11.34 4.35
N PRO A 116 -5.30 11.47 5.60
CA PRO A 116 -6.07 12.14 6.65
C PRO A 116 -6.41 13.58 6.31
N LYS A 117 -5.48 14.33 5.72
CA LYS A 117 -5.68 15.71 5.27
C LYS A 117 -6.72 15.76 4.14
N LEU A 118 -6.60 14.84 3.17
CA LEU A 118 -7.59 14.73 2.09
C LEU A 118 -8.98 14.37 2.62
N LEU A 119 -9.09 13.51 3.61
CA LEU A 119 -10.37 13.12 4.21
C LEU A 119 -11.04 14.30 4.93
N VAL A 120 -10.30 15.06 5.70
CA VAL A 120 -10.81 16.25 6.41
C VAL A 120 -11.30 17.30 5.41
N GLU A 121 -10.51 17.60 4.37
CA GLU A 121 -10.92 18.56 3.33
C GLU A 121 -12.09 18.02 2.50
N ALA A 122 -12.15 16.73 2.20
CA ALA A 122 -13.31 16.11 1.56
C ALA A 122 -14.60 16.33 2.36
N LYS A 123 -14.56 16.13 3.66
CA LYS A 123 -15.72 16.38 4.53
C LYS A 123 -16.14 17.84 4.51
N LYS A 124 -15.19 18.76 4.56
CA LYS A 124 -15.44 20.20 4.46
C LYS A 124 -16.10 20.56 3.11
N ASN A 125 -15.57 20.05 1.99
CA ASN A 125 -16.13 20.26 0.65
C ASN A 125 -17.57 19.73 0.53
N LEU A 126 -17.90 18.68 1.29
CA LEU A 126 -19.22 18.05 1.31
C LEU A 126 -20.16 18.64 2.38
N GLY A 127 -19.71 19.62 3.17
CA GLY A 127 -20.49 20.16 4.30
C GLY A 127 -20.78 19.13 5.40
N ARG A 128 -19.93 18.11 5.55
CA ARG A 128 -20.10 17.03 6.53
C ARG A 128 -19.44 17.39 7.85
N THR A 129 -20.15 17.14 8.94
CA THR A 129 -19.71 17.49 10.31
C THR A 129 -19.62 16.27 11.24
N GLU A 130 -20.09 15.12 10.79
CA GLU A 130 -20.02 13.88 11.57
C GLU A 130 -18.58 13.49 11.93
N LYS A 131 -18.38 12.87 13.10
CA LYS A 131 -17.08 12.26 13.45
C LYS A 131 -16.85 11.03 12.56
N THR A 132 -15.61 10.83 12.09
CA THR A 132 -15.25 9.64 11.32
C THR A 132 -14.56 8.62 12.24
N LEU A 133 -15.09 7.40 12.32
CA LEU A 133 -14.45 6.27 12.99
C LEU A 133 -13.80 5.36 11.95
N ILE A 134 -12.48 5.25 11.98
CA ILE A 134 -11.71 4.40 11.09
C ILE A 134 -11.40 3.08 11.80
N LEU A 135 -11.81 1.97 11.19
CA LEU A 135 -11.47 0.63 11.65
C LEU A 135 -10.49 -0.01 10.68
N VAL A 136 -9.39 -0.54 11.20
CA VAL A 136 -8.32 -1.14 10.39
C VAL A 136 -7.97 -2.51 10.94
N ALA A 137 -8.19 -3.57 10.16
CA ALA A 137 -7.53 -4.85 10.39
C ALA A 137 -6.17 -4.84 9.65
N THR A 138 -5.11 -5.30 10.31
CA THR A 138 -3.74 -5.20 9.77
C THR A 138 -2.88 -6.40 10.14
N SER A 139 -1.92 -6.73 9.28
CA SER A 139 -0.80 -7.62 9.58
C SER A 139 0.45 -6.86 10.11
N GLY A 140 0.36 -5.52 10.31
CA GLY A 140 1.44 -4.69 10.86
C GLY A 140 1.56 -3.32 10.20
N ASP A 141 2.21 -3.22 9.06
CA ASP A 141 2.60 -1.95 8.42
C ASP A 141 1.44 -0.98 8.13
N THR A 142 0.32 -1.49 7.62
CA THR A 142 -0.85 -0.63 7.32
C THR A 142 -1.44 -0.04 8.59
N GLY A 143 -1.53 -0.84 9.66
CA GLY A 143 -2.03 -0.36 10.95
C GLY A 143 -1.14 0.74 11.52
N LYS A 144 0.17 0.51 11.57
CA LYS A 144 1.11 1.53 12.05
C LYS A 144 1.07 2.81 11.23
N ALA A 145 1.11 2.71 9.90
CA ALA A 145 1.08 3.89 9.05
C ALA A 145 -0.24 4.67 9.15
N ALA A 146 -1.37 3.96 9.34
CA ALA A 146 -2.67 4.59 9.59
C ALA A 146 -2.71 5.28 10.96
N LEU A 147 -2.27 4.62 12.03
CA LEU A 147 -2.17 5.23 13.35
C LEU A 147 -1.32 6.50 13.31
N ASP A 148 -0.17 6.45 12.67
CA ASP A 148 0.74 7.58 12.57
C ASP A 148 0.15 8.75 11.77
N GLY A 149 -0.54 8.45 10.66
CA GLY A 149 -1.14 9.49 9.82
C GLY A 149 -2.39 10.13 10.44
N TYR A 150 -3.19 9.35 11.17
CA TYR A 150 -4.48 9.80 11.71
C TYR A 150 -4.41 10.27 13.17
N HIS A 151 -3.25 10.13 13.86
CA HIS A 151 -3.15 10.58 15.25
C HIS A 151 -3.43 12.08 15.37
N ASP A 152 -4.21 12.44 16.37
CA ASP A 152 -4.60 13.81 16.71
C ASP A 152 -5.26 14.60 15.55
N ILE A 153 -5.82 13.91 14.55
CA ILE A 153 -6.61 14.55 13.49
C ILE A 153 -8.01 14.88 14.03
N PRO A 154 -8.41 16.19 14.03
CA PRO A 154 -9.71 16.58 14.56
C PRO A 154 -10.89 15.91 13.82
N GLY A 155 -11.85 15.43 14.59
CA GLY A 155 -13.08 14.80 14.05
C GLY A 155 -12.86 13.40 13.46
N VAL A 156 -11.71 12.78 13.75
CA VAL A 156 -11.40 11.40 13.36
C VAL A 156 -11.02 10.60 14.60
N GLU A 157 -11.53 9.39 14.72
CA GLU A 157 -11.11 8.34 15.64
C GLU A 157 -10.59 7.16 14.85
N ILE A 158 -9.57 6.47 15.36
CA ILE A 158 -9.04 5.28 14.69
C ILE A 158 -8.82 4.13 15.68
N ALA A 159 -9.34 2.95 15.32
CA ALA A 159 -9.06 1.70 16.01
C ALA A 159 -8.39 0.70 15.07
N VAL A 160 -7.26 0.17 15.51
CA VAL A 160 -6.46 -0.81 14.78
C VAL A 160 -6.52 -2.16 15.48
N PHE A 161 -6.76 -3.20 14.70
CA PHE A 161 -6.88 -4.58 15.13
C PHE A 161 -5.81 -5.43 14.45
N TYR A 162 -4.94 -6.08 15.22
CA TYR A 162 -3.90 -6.97 14.71
C TYR A 162 -3.96 -8.35 15.36
N PRO A 163 -3.63 -9.44 14.63
CA PRO A 163 -3.72 -10.79 15.19
C PRO A 163 -2.61 -11.05 16.21
N THR A 164 -2.94 -11.75 17.30
CA THR A 164 -1.94 -12.22 18.26
C THR A 164 -0.95 -13.17 17.57
N GLY A 165 0.35 -12.85 17.62
CA GLY A 165 1.40 -13.67 17.01
C GLY A 165 1.52 -13.59 15.47
N GLY A 166 0.80 -12.64 14.83
CA GLY A 166 0.82 -12.44 13.37
C GLY A 166 1.71 -11.30 12.88
N THR A 167 2.34 -10.54 13.79
CA THR A 167 3.23 -9.40 13.47
C THR A 167 4.63 -9.64 14.05
N SER A 168 5.67 -9.01 13.48
CA SER A 168 6.98 -8.94 14.15
C SER A 168 6.87 -8.11 15.44
N GLU A 169 7.79 -8.31 16.38
CA GLU A 169 7.81 -7.52 17.61
C GLU A 169 8.01 -6.03 17.33
N ILE A 170 8.82 -5.68 16.32
CA ILE A 170 9.00 -4.30 15.87
C ILE A 170 7.67 -3.71 15.39
N GLN A 171 6.91 -4.43 14.56
CA GLN A 171 5.60 -3.97 14.07
C GLN A 171 4.58 -3.85 15.20
N ARG A 172 4.57 -4.80 16.13
CA ARG A 172 3.71 -4.77 17.31
C ARG A 172 3.97 -3.51 18.15
N LEU A 173 5.23 -3.27 18.48
CA LEU A 173 5.64 -2.11 19.27
C LEU A 173 5.40 -0.78 18.55
N GLN A 174 5.59 -0.73 17.23
CA GLN A 174 5.22 0.45 16.45
C GLN A 174 3.75 0.84 16.66
N MET A 175 2.85 -0.13 16.82
CA MET A 175 1.42 0.12 17.10
C MET A 175 1.16 0.33 18.58
N ALA A 176 1.67 -0.55 19.46
CA ALA A 176 1.42 -0.52 20.89
C ALA A 176 1.95 0.74 21.60
N THR A 177 2.97 1.38 21.04
CA THR A 177 3.56 2.63 21.57
C THR A 177 3.06 3.89 20.88
N GLN A 178 2.06 3.80 19.97
CA GLN A 178 1.55 4.94 19.22
C GLN A 178 0.99 6.01 20.16
N GLU A 179 1.40 7.24 19.94
CA GLU A 179 0.89 8.43 20.62
C GLU A 179 -0.37 8.97 19.91
N GLY A 180 -1.12 9.81 20.58
CA GLY A 180 -2.36 10.43 20.09
C GLY A 180 -3.54 10.17 21.03
N ALA A 181 -4.47 11.12 21.11
CA ALA A 181 -5.65 11.04 21.96
C ALA A 181 -6.81 10.25 21.29
N ASN A 182 -6.82 10.21 19.97
CA ASN A 182 -7.88 9.64 19.13
C ASN A 182 -7.52 8.26 18.55
N VAL A 183 -6.51 7.59 19.10
CA VAL A 183 -6.03 6.29 18.58
C VAL A 183 -6.28 5.18 19.60
N ALA A 184 -6.67 4.00 19.12
CA ALA A 184 -6.80 2.79 19.92
C ALA A 184 -6.21 1.59 19.14
N VAL A 185 -5.61 0.65 19.87
CA VAL A 185 -4.99 -0.54 19.30
C VAL A 185 -5.40 -1.76 20.10
N TYR A 186 -5.82 -2.81 19.42
CA TYR A 186 -6.28 -4.06 20.04
C TYR A 186 -5.58 -5.25 19.39
N ALA A 187 -5.02 -6.13 20.20
CA ALA A 187 -4.63 -7.45 19.76
C ALA A 187 -5.89 -8.35 19.69
N VAL A 188 -6.05 -9.08 18.60
CA VAL A 188 -7.21 -9.95 18.36
C VAL A 188 -6.77 -11.40 18.45
N ARG A 189 -7.47 -12.22 19.26
CA ARG A 189 -7.23 -13.67 19.29
C ARG A 189 -7.58 -14.29 17.96
N GLY A 190 -6.63 -15.04 17.38
CA GLY A 190 -6.78 -15.66 16.07
C GLY A 190 -5.77 -15.16 15.05
N ASN A 191 -6.07 -15.32 13.78
CA ASN A 191 -5.22 -14.90 12.66
C ASN A 191 -5.71 -13.58 12.02
N PHE A 192 -5.03 -13.14 10.96
CA PHE A 192 -5.38 -11.92 10.24
C PHE A 192 -6.78 -11.99 9.60
N ASP A 193 -7.16 -13.16 9.07
CA ASP A 193 -8.47 -13.33 8.42
C ASP A 193 -9.63 -13.23 9.42
N ASP A 194 -9.42 -13.66 10.66
CA ASP A 194 -10.40 -13.52 11.75
C ASP A 194 -10.66 -12.05 12.06
N ALA A 195 -9.59 -11.27 12.23
CA ALA A 195 -9.68 -9.83 12.48
C ALA A 195 -10.31 -9.09 11.28
N GLN A 196 -9.88 -9.39 10.05
CA GLN A 196 -10.38 -8.76 8.83
C GLN A 196 -11.86 -9.09 8.59
N THR A 197 -12.26 -10.35 8.81
CA THR A 197 -13.64 -10.78 8.64
C THR A 197 -14.56 -10.09 9.65
N SER A 198 -14.11 -9.93 10.89
CA SER A 198 -14.89 -9.25 11.93
C SER A 198 -15.02 -7.75 11.68
N VAL A 199 -13.96 -7.08 11.21
CA VAL A 199 -14.04 -5.68 10.76
C VAL A 199 -15.01 -5.54 9.59
N LYS A 200 -14.96 -6.44 8.60
CA LYS A 200 -15.89 -6.42 7.45
C LYS A 200 -17.35 -6.62 7.90
N LYS A 201 -17.60 -7.49 8.88
CA LYS A 201 -18.95 -7.66 9.45
C LYS A 201 -19.47 -6.36 10.06
N VAL A 202 -18.64 -5.63 10.81
CA VAL A 202 -19.02 -4.32 11.37
C VAL A 202 -19.39 -3.33 10.28
N PHE A 203 -18.60 -3.25 9.18
CA PHE A 203 -18.92 -2.39 8.04
C PHE A 203 -20.22 -2.77 7.32
N GLY A 204 -20.55 -4.05 7.25
CA GLY A 204 -21.76 -4.57 6.61
C GLY A 204 -23.02 -4.55 7.51
N ASP A 205 -22.86 -4.28 8.80
CA ASP A 205 -23.97 -4.32 9.77
C ASP A 205 -24.74 -2.99 9.79
N LYS A 206 -25.95 -3.00 9.22
CA LYS A 206 -26.83 -1.83 9.17
C LYS A 206 -27.29 -1.37 10.53
N ALA A 207 -27.38 -2.26 11.54
CA ALA A 207 -27.78 -1.88 12.88
C ALA A 207 -26.65 -1.11 13.59
N ILE A 208 -25.41 -1.55 13.44
CA ILE A 208 -24.23 -0.82 13.94
C ILE A 208 -24.13 0.55 13.25
N ALA A 209 -24.26 0.59 11.93
CA ALA A 209 -24.21 1.84 11.18
C ALA A 209 -25.28 2.84 11.64
N ALA A 210 -26.53 2.39 11.83
CA ALA A 210 -27.63 3.23 12.30
C ALA A 210 -27.42 3.73 13.75
N GLU A 211 -26.83 2.89 14.63
CA GLU A 211 -26.54 3.29 16.00
C GLU A 211 -25.42 4.34 16.08
N LEU A 212 -24.38 4.20 15.25
CA LEU A 212 -23.30 5.19 15.15
C LEU A 212 -23.82 6.51 14.53
N GLU A 213 -24.70 6.45 13.53
CA GLU A 213 -25.29 7.62 12.91
C GLU A 213 -26.13 8.46 13.91
N LYS A 214 -26.86 7.83 14.83
CA LYS A 214 -27.55 8.54 15.93
C LYS A 214 -26.60 9.33 16.82
N ARG A 215 -25.35 8.92 16.89
CA ARG A 215 -24.26 9.58 17.65
C ARG A 215 -23.43 10.52 16.75
N ASN A 216 -23.89 10.82 15.56
CA ASN A 216 -23.18 11.62 14.56
C ASN A 216 -21.77 11.06 14.25
N ILE A 217 -21.65 9.72 14.18
CA ILE A 217 -20.40 9.00 13.83
C ILE A 217 -20.64 8.22 12.54
N ARG A 218 -19.66 8.24 11.63
CA ARG A 218 -19.65 7.46 10.40
C ARG A 218 -18.41 6.59 10.31
N LEU A 219 -18.60 5.32 9.93
CA LEU A 219 -17.50 4.41 9.66
C LEU A 219 -16.77 4.79 8.36
N SER A 220 -15.45 4.65 8.37
CA SER A 220 -14.60 4.73 7.18
C SER A 220 -13.43 3.77 7.31
N SER A 221 -12.74 3.52 6.20
CA SER A 221 -11.62 2.59 6.13
C SER A 221 -10.36 3.28 5.60
N ALA A 222 -9.23 3.01 6.25
CA ALA A 222 -7.91 3.40 5.77
C ALA A 222 -7.25 2.32 4.88
N ASN A 223 -7.98 1.30 4.45
CA ASN A 223 -7.46 0.23 3.61
C ASN A 223 -7.16 0.70 2.18
N SER A 224 -6.41 -0.10 1.42
CA SER A 224 -5.96 0.22 0.05
C SER A 224 -7.09 0.37 -0.98
N ILE A 225 -8.32 0.00 -0.63
CA ILE A 225 -9.51 0.17 -1.46
C ILE A 225 -9.95 1.63 -1.62
N ASN A 226 -9.64 2.50 -0.67
CA ASN A 226 -9.96 3.92 -0.76
C ASN A 226 -9.10 4.62 -1.82
N TRP A 227 -9.72 5.45 -2.67
CA TRP A 227 -9.01 6.22 -3.70
C TRP A 227 -7.91 7.12 -3.12
N GLY A 228 -8.13 7.69 -1.94
CA GLY A 228 -7.13 8.49 -1.22
C GLY A 228 -5.86 7.72 -0.83
N ARG A 229 -5.90 6.37 -0.87
CA ARG A 229 -4.73 5.51 -0.72
C ARG A 229 -3.99 5.27 -2.03
N LEU A 230 -4.70 5.30 -3.16
CA LEU A 230 -4.10 4.99 -4.46
C LEU A 230 -3.46 6.22 -5.10
N VAL A 231 -4.16 7.36 -5.13
CA VAL A 231 -3.69 8.53 -5.88
C VAL A 231 -2.31 9.06 -5.46
N PRO A 232 -1.91 9.08 -4.16
CA PRO A 232 -0.57 9.52 -3.78
C PRO A 232 0.55 8.59 -4.26
N GLN A 233 0.24 7.34 -4.53
CA GLN A 233 1.22 6.35 -4.98
C GLN A 233 1.62 6.53 -6.45
N ILE A 234 0.80 7.19 -7.26
CA ILE A 234 1.12 7.51 -8.65
C ILE A 234 2.40 8.37 -8.74
N VAL A 235 2.60 9.23 -7.76
CA VAL A 235 3.66 10.26 -7.74
C VAL A 235 5.06 9.67 -7.80
N TYR A 236 5.36 8.63 -7.05
CA TYR A 236 6.72 8.12 -6.95
C TYR A 236 7.19 7.40 -8.23
N TYR A 237 6.30 6.98 -9.12
CA TYR A 237 6.67 6.49 -10.44
C TYR A 237 7.23 7.62 -11.30
N PHE A 238 6.58 8.81 -11.27
CA PHE A 238 7.12 10.01 -11.92
C PHE A 238 8.45 10.45 -11.30
N ALA A 239 8.56 10.38 -9.97
CA ALA A 239 9.78 10.75 -9.26
C ALA A 239 10.97 9.85 -9.63
N ALA A 240 10.75 8.54 -9.76
CA ALA A 240 11.78 7.59 -10.20
C ALA A 240 12.24 7.90 -11.63
N TYR A 241 11.30 8.11 -12.55
CA TYR A 241 11.60 8.48 -13.94
C TYR A 241 12.39 9.79 -14.02
N ALA A 242 11.97 10.81 -13.28
CA ALA A 242 12.64 12.11 -13.21
C ALA A 242 14.10 12.01 -12.72
N GLN A 243 14.35 11.15 -11.71
CA GLN A 243 15.71 10.94 -11.21
C GLN A 243 16.61 10.21 -12.22
N LEU A 244 16.10 9.20 -12.94
CA LEU A 244 16.82 8.53 -14.02
C LEU A 244 17.17 9.52 -15.15
N LEU A 245 16.21 10.36 -15.53
CA LEU A 245 16.40 11.40 -16.55
C LEU A 245 17.46 12.42 -16.11
N LYS A 246 17.36 12.92 -14.87
CA LYS A 246 18.32 13.88 -14.29
C LYS A 246 19.73 13.29 -14.15
N ALA A 247 19.83 11.99 -13.88
CA ALA A 247 21.11 11.27 -13.79
C ALA A 247 21.69 10.89 -15.16
N GLY A 248 21.02 11.22 -16.28
CA GLY A 248 21.44 10.86 -17.63
C GLY A 248 21.45 9.36 -17.92
N LYS A 249 20.63 8.59 -17.17
CA LYS A 249 20.49 7.14 -17.34
C LYS A 249 19.51 6.77 -18.44
N ILE A 250 18.62 7.68 -18.77
CA ILE A 250 17.64 7.61 -19.86
C ILE A 250 17.59 8.96 -20.59
N THR A 251 17.07 8.93 -21.81
CA THR A 251 16.61 10.11 -22.56
C THR A 251 15.08 10.23 -22.38
N PHE A 252 14.56 11.44 -22.50
CA PHE A 252 13.11 11.63 -22.40
C PHE A 252 12.37 10.83 -23.49
N GLY A 253 11.43 10.00 -23.08
CA GLY A 253 10.69 9.08 -23.96
C GLY A 253 11.16 7.63 -23.89
N ASP A 254 12.35 7.36 -23.34
CA ASP A 254 12.81 5.99 -23.12
C ASP A 254 11.92 5.30 -22.08
N GLU A 255 11.60 4.03 -22.32
CA GLU A 255 10.82 3.23 -21.38
C GLU A 255 11.61 2.86 -20.13
N VAL A 256 10.91 2.77 -19.01
CA VAL A 256 11.41 2.23 -17.73
C VAL A 256 10.48 1.13 -17.26
N ASP A 257 11.04 -0.02 -16.89
CA ASP A 257 10.29 -1.11 -16.27
C ASP A 257 10.28 -0.96 -14.75
N PHE A 258 9.15 -1.33 -14.13
CA PHE A 258 9.00 -1.31 -12.68
C PHE A 258 8.63 -2.70 -12.17
N CYS A 259 9.38 -3.20 -11.19
CA CYS A 259 9.06 -4.45 -10.49
C CYS A 259 8.55 -4.13 -9.08
N VAL A 260 7.36 -4.62 -8.78
CA VAL A 260 6.61 -4.24 -7.58
C VAL A 260 6.29 -5.46 -6.74
N PRO A 261 6.77 -5.52 -5.47
CA PRO A 261 6.31 -6.56 -4.55
C PRO A 261 4.83 -6.35 -4.27
N THR A 262 4.00 -7.31 -4.68
CA THR A 262 2.57 -7.07 -4.85
C THR A 262 1.72 -7.99 -3.98
N GLY A 263 0.88 -7.39 -3.12
CA GLY A 263 -0.22 -8.05 -2.43
C GLY A 263 -1.57 -7.54 -2.93
N ASN A 264 -2.10 -6.45 -2.34
CA ASN A 264 -3.40 -5.88 -2.67
C ASN A 264 -3.48 -5.12 -4.02
N PHE A 265 -2.47 -5.21 -4.86
CA PHE A 265 -2.41 -4.62 -6.20
C PHE A 265 -2.47 -3.08 -6.26
N GLY A 266 -2.50 -2.38 -5.13
CA GLY A 266 -2.63 -0.91 -5.10
C GLY A 266 -1.40 -0.21 -5.64
N ASP A 267 -0.22 -0.62 -5.20
CA ASP A 267 1.06 -0.05 -5.58
C ASP A 267 1.33 -0.20 -7.09
N ILE A 268 1.29 -1.42 -7.62
CA ILE A 268 1.52 -1.66 -9.05
C ILE A 268 0.44 -1.02 -9.94
N LEU A 269 -0.80 -0.94 -9.45
CA LEU A 269 -1.88 -0.25 -10.15
C LEU A 269 -1.61 1.26 -10.24
N ALA A 270 -0.99 1.87 -9.25
CA ALA A 270 -0.56 3.27 -9.33
C ALA A 270 0.45 3.49 -10.46
N GLY A 271 1.34 2.53 -10.73
CA GLY A 271 2.20 2.51 -11.93
C GLY A 271 1.43 2.43 -13.23
N TYR A 272 0.34 1.66 -13.25
CA TYR A 272 -0.57 1.63 -14.41
C TYR A 272 -1.23 3.00 -14.64
N TYR A 273 -1.69 3.68 -13.58
CA TYR A 273 -2.22 5.04 -13.71
C TYR A 273 -1.15 6.03 -14.22
N ALA A 274 0.08 5.94 -13.71
CA ALA A 274 1.18 6.77 -14.21
C ALA A 274 1.44 6.55 -15.72
N LYS A 275 1.41 5.29 -16.19
CA LYS A 275 1.50 4.94 -17.61
C LYS A 275 0.36 5.57 -18.41
N GLN A 276 -0.87 5.45 -17.92
CA GLN A 276 -2.04 6.02 -18.59
C GLN A 276 -2.03 7.55 -18.63
N MET A 277 -1.35 8.21 -17.69
CA MET A 277 -1.13 9.66 -17.69
C MET A 277 -0.04 10.12 -18.67
N GLY A 278 0.65 9.18 -19.34
CA GLY A 278 1.67 9.45 -20.35
C GLY A 278 3.11 9.23 -19.89
N LEU A 279 3.34 8.76 -18.66
CA LEU A 279 4.69 8.38 -18.22
C LEU A 279 5.21 7.21 -19.07
N PRO A 280 6.44 7.25 -19.62
CA PRO A 280 7.01 6.17 -20.42
C PRO A 280 7.35 4.93 -19.56
N VAL A 281 6.31 4.25 -19.09
CA VAL A 281 6.43 2.98 -18.40
C VAL A 281 6.39 1.85 -19.41
N GLY A 282 7.42 1.01 -19.41
CA GLY A 282 7.46 -0.19 -20.24
C GLY A 282 6.57 -1.29 -19.65
N LYS A 283 7.16 -2.19 -18.88
CA LYS A 283 6.45 -3.27 -18.17
C LYS A 283 6.31 -2.95 -16.68
N LEU A 284 5.15 -3.33 -16.15
CA LEU A 284 4.89 -3.44 -14.72
C LEU A 284 4.98 -4.91 -14.32
N VAL A 285 6.01 -5.25 -13.57
CA VAL A 285 6.30 -6.63 -13.17
C VAL A 285 5.70 -6.88 -11.80
N CYS A 286 4.66 -7.70 -11.75
CA CYS A 286 4.00 -8.12 -10.52
C CYS A 286 4.82 -9.24 -9.87
N ALA A 287 5.46 -8.95 -8.75
CA ALA A 287 6.22 -9.92 -7.99
C ALA A 287 5.41 -10.44 -6.80
N SER A 288 5.22 -11.75 -6.72
CA SER A 288 4.49 -12.43 -5.65
C SER A 288 5.44 -13.26 -4.78
N ASN A 289 5.08 -13.46 -3.51
CA ASN A 289 5.69 -14.50 -2.68
C ASN A 289 5.00 -15.87 -2.94
N GLU A 290 5.13 -16.85 -2.05
CA GLU A 290 4.49 -18.16 -2.19
C GLU A 290 2.95 -18.09 -2.31
N ASN A 291 2.33 -17.01 -1.82
CA ASN A 291 0.92 -16.72 -2.07
C ASN A 291 0.73 -16.10 -3.47
N ASN A 292 1.04 -16.86 -4.50
CA ASN A 292 1.24 -16.41 -5.88
C ASN A 292 -0.04 -16.32 -6.74
N VAL A 293 -1.19 -16.07 -6.13
CA VAL A 293 -2.48 -15.99 -6.81
C VAL A 293 -2.49 -15.00 -7.99
N LEU A 294 -1.78 -13.86 -7.85
CA LEU A 294 -1.65 -12.86 -8.91
C LEU A 294 -0.79 -13.35 -10.07
N THR A 295 0.28 -14.08 -9.80
CA THR A 295 1.13 -14.68 -10.84
C THR A 295 0.33 -15.69 -11.67
N ASP A 296 -0.46 -16.55 -11.03
CA ASP A 296 -1.33 -17.50 -11.74
C ASP A 296 -2.38 -16.77 -12.58
N PHE A 297 -3.05 -15.75 -11.99
CA PHE A 297 -4.05 -14.98 -12.71
C PHE A 297 -3.45 -14.25 -13.94
N LEU A 298 -2.34 -13.55 -13.78
CA LEU A 298 -1.70 -12.80 -14.87
C LEU A 298 -1.12 -13.72 -15.96
N THR A 299 -0.89 -15.00 -15.63
CA THR A 299 -0.42 -16.02 -16.57
C THR A 299 -1.59 -16.70 -17.30
N THR A 300 -2.64 -17.08 -16.57
CA THR A 300 -3.70 -17.98 -17.09
C THR A 300 -5.02 -17.29 -17.35
N GLY A 301 -5.26 -16.10 -16.78
CA GLY A 301 -6.56 -15.42 -16.79
C GLY A 301 -7.56 -15.98 -15.77
N THR A 302 -7.16 -16.99 -14.99
CA THR A 302 -8.02 -17.58 -13.96
C THR A 302 -7.52 -17.15 -12.56
N TYR A 303 -8.41 -16.51 -11.81
CA TYR A 303 -8.18 -16.14 -10.42
C TYR A 303 -8.78 -17.18 -9.49
N THR A 304 -7.97 -17.75 -8.59
CA THR A 304 -8.44 -18.77 -7.64
C THR A 304 -7.96 -18.42 -6.23
N ALA A 305 -8.89 -17.94 -5.39
CA ALA A 305 -8.64 -17.60 -3.98
C ALA A 305 -8.68 -18.82 -3.04
N LYS A 306 -9.43 -19.89 -3.43
CA LYS A 306 -9.48 -21.15 -2.67
C LYS A 306 -8.24 -21.98 -2.92
N ARG A 307 -7.19 -21.71 -2.17
CA ARG A 307 -5.89 -22.40 -2.22
C ARG A 307 -5.25 -22.42 -0.84
N GLU A 308 -4.16 -23.15 -0.70
CA GLU A 308 -3.34 -23.12 0.50
C GLU A 308 -2.82 -21.71 0.75
N PHE A 309 -2.81 -21.30 2.03
CA PHE A 309 -2.24 -20.03 2.50
C PHE A 309 -0.90 -20.32 3.15
N PHE A 310 0.13 -19.60 2.71
CA PHE A 310 1.48 -19.70 3.23
C PHE A 310 1.77 -18.47 4.10
N LYS A 311 2.24 -18.71 5.33
CA LYS A 311 2.78 -17.66 6.18
C LYS A 311 4.25 -17.48 5.83
N THR A 312 4.60 -16.34 5.24
CA THR A 312 5.94 -16.07 4.72
C THR A 312 6.68 -15.02 5.55
N THR A 313 7.95 -14.78 5.20
CA THR A 313 8.75 -13.68 5.77
C THR A 313 8.40 -12.32 5.20
N SER A 314 7.54 -12.26 4.18
CA SER A 314 7.02 -11.02 3.55
C SER A 314 5.51 -10.82 3.81
N PRO A 315 5.08 -10.63 5.08
CA PRO A 315 3.69 -10.76 5.50
C PRO A 315 2.72 -9.74 4.87
N SER A 316 3.20 -8.60 4.36
CA SER A 316 2.32 -7.64 3.66
C SER A 316 1.84 -8.14 2.29
N MET A 317 2.45 -9.23 1.78
CA MET A 317 2.09 -9.90 0.53
C MET A 317 1.30 -11.20 0.78
N ASP A 318 1.13 -11.63 2.05
CA ASP A 318 0.39 -12.84 2.41
C ASP A 318 -1.11 -12.59 2.27
N ILE A 319 -1.60 -12.68 1.04
CA ILE A 319 -3.02 -12.49 0.70
C ILE A 319 -3.47 -13.50 -0.36
N LEU A 320 -4.74 -13.88 -0.30
CA LEU A 320 -5.40 -14.69 -1.33
C LEU A 320 -6.45 -13.91 -2.12
N VAL A 321 -6.89 -12.75 -1.63
CA VAL A 321 -7.82 -11.86 -2.32
C VAL A 321 -7.16 -10.49 -2.50
N SER A 322 -6.78 -10.18 -3.74
CA SER A 322 -6.12 -8.94 -4.12
C SER A 322 -7.15 -7.87 -4.49
N SER A 323 -7.40 -6.93 -3.59
CA SER A 323 -8.56 -6.04 -3.66
C SER A 323 -8.54 -5.05 -4.82
N ASN A 324 -7.38 -4.49 -5.20
CA ASN A 324 -7.34 -3.46 -6.26
C ASN A 324 -7.25 -4.03 -7.68
N LEU A 325 -7.11 -5.35 -7.83
CA LEU A 325 -7.16 -5.99 -9.16
C LEU A 325 -8.49 -5.69 -9.86
N GLU A 326 -9.56 -5.55 -9.09
CA GLU A 326 -10.88 -5.17 -9.58
C GLU A 326 -10.86 -3.86 -10.38
N ARG A 327 -10.05 -2.86 -9.97
CA ARG A 327 -9.89 -1.61 -10.72
C ARG A 327 -9.24 -1.83 -12.09
N LEU A 328 -8.20 -2.70 -12.14
CA LEU A 328 -7.57 -3.04 -13.43
C LEU A 328 -8.57 -3.75 -14.35
N LEU A 329 -9.34 -4.71 -13.83
CA LEU A 329 -10.37 -5.41 -14.60
C LEU A 329 -11.38 -4.43 -15.20
N TYR A 330 -11.85 -3.45 -14.41
CA TYR A 330 -12.76 -2.42 -14.91
C TYR A 330 -12.13 -1.60 -16.05
N HIS A 331 -10.88 -1.15 -15.89
CA HIS A 331 -10.23 -0.34 -16.94
C HIS A 331 -9.97 -1.13 -18.22
N VAL A 332 -9.70 -2.42 -18.13
CA VAL A 332 -9.41 -3.25 -19.30
C VAL A 332 -10.69 -3.74 -19.99
N THR A 333 -11.72 -4.07 -19.22
CA THR A 333 -12.99 -4.56 -19.80
C THR A 333 -13.92 -3.42 -20.24
N GLY A 334 -13.82 -2.26 -19.57
CA GLY A 334 -14.77 -1.15 -19.76
C GLY A 334 -16.20 -1.46 -19.32
N SER A 335 -16.42 -2.54 -18.53
CA SER A 335 -17.74 -3.05 -18.17
C SER A 335 -17.87 -3.30 -16.68
N ASP A 336 -18.71 -2.51 -16.02
CA ASP A 336 -19.14 -2.69 -14.65
C ASP A 336 -19.89 -4.00 -14.42
N ALA A 337 -20.76 -4.37 -15.36
CA ALA A 337 -21.50 -5.63 -15.29
C ALA A 337 -20.60 -6.86 -15.33
N GLU A 338 -19.55 -6.86 -16.17
CA GLU A 338 -18.56 -7.94 -16.24
C GLU A 338 -17.77 -8.06 -14.94
N VAL A 339 -17.31 -6.91 -14.40
CA VAL A 339 -16.58 -6.86 -13.11
C VAL A 339 -17.47 -7.32 -11.95
N ALA A 340 -18.72 -6.86 -11.89
CA ALA A 340 -19.69 -7.32 -10.89
C ALA A 340 -19.87 -8.84 -10.96
N GLY A 341 -19.95 -9.40 -12.19
CA GLY A 341 -20.02 -10.84 -12.42
C GLY A 341 -18.80 -11.60 -11.89
N PHE A 342 -17.57 -11.09 -12.12
CA PHE A 342 -16.35 -11.69 -11.58
C PHE A 342 -16.33 -11.69 -10.05
N MET A 343 -16.75 -10.58 -9.42
CA MET A 343 -16.77 -10.49 -7.96
C MET A 343 -17.85 -11.40 -7.34
N GLN A 344 -19.00 -11.57 -8.00
CA GLN A 344 -20.03 -12.52 -7.59
C GLN A 344 -19.52 -13.97 -7.70
N GLN A 345 -18.83 -14.33 -8.79
CA GLN A 345 -18.22 -15.65 -8.96
C GLN A 345 -17.16 -15.91 -7.89
N LEU A 346 -16.28 -14.93 -7.63
CA LEU A 346 -15.27 -15.04 -6.59
C LEU A 346 -15.91 -15.30 -5.21
N ALA A 347 -16.96 -14.56 -4.87
CA ALA A 347 -17.68 -14.75 -3.60
C ALA A 347 -18.36 -16.12 -3.50
N ALA A 348 -18.98 -16.60 -4.59
CA ALA A 348 -19.73 -17.84 -4.59
C ALA A 348 -18.83 -19.10 -4.68
N THR A 349 -17.81 -19.07 -5.52
CA THR A 349 -16.99 -20.25 -5.84
C THR A 349 -15.54 -20.14 -5.37
N GLY A 350 -15.06 -18.93 -5.11
CA GLY A 350 -13.67 -18.62 -4.83
C GLY A 350 -12.80 -18.48 -6.08
N SER A 351 -13.42 -18.42 -7.28
CA SER A 351 -12.69 -18.34 -8.55
C SER A 351 -13.50 -17.62 -9.62
N TYR A 352 -12.80 -16.99 -10.59
CA TYR A 352 -13.36 -16.50 -11.86
C TYR A 352 -12.30 -16.59 -12.95
N THR A 353 -12.75 -16.56 -14.22
CA THR A 353 -11.84 -16.54 -15.38
C THR A 353 -12.24 -15.39 -16.30
N VAL A 354 -11.25 -14.60 -16.72
CA VAL A 354 -11.44 -13.52 -17.70
C VAL A 354 -11.38 -14.08 -19.13
N ARG A 355 -11.93 -13.32 -20.07
CA ARG A 355 -11.84 -13.69 -21.49
C ARG A 355 -10.39 -13.62 -21.99
N PRO A 356 -10.00 -14.42 -23.01
CA PRO A 356 -8.63 -14.40 -23.57
C PRO A 356 -8.19 -13.00 -24.04
N GLU A 357 -9.12 -12.21 -24.61
CA GLU A 357 -8.84 -10.83 -25.06
C GLU A 357 -8.50 -9.92 -23.87
N THR A 358 -9.20 -10.07 -22.76
CA THR A 358 -8.93 -9.32 -21.51
C THR A 358 -7.55 -9.69 -20.97
N LEU A 359 -7.22 -10.99 -20.93
CA LEU A 359 -5.88 -11.42 -20.49
C LEU A 359 -4.79 -10.86 -21.40
N THR A 360 -4.96 -10.92 -22.72
CA THR A 360 -4.01 -10.37 -23.69
C THR A 360 -3.79 -8.88 -23.46
N ALA A 361 -4.85 -8.11 -23.25
CA ALA A 361 -4.76 -6.68 -22.96
C ALA A 361 -4.01 -6.38 -21.65
N ILE A 362 -4.25 -7.15 -20.60
CA ILE A 362 -3.50 -7.07 -19.34
C ILE A 362 -2.00 -7.34 -19.58
N GLN A 363 -1.68 -8.40 -20.30
CA GLN A 363 -0.29 -8.82 -20.56
C GLN A 363 0.50 -7.86 -21.46
N GLN A 364 -0.15 -6.94 -22.18
CA GLN A 364 0.55 -5.86 -22.88
C GLN A 364 1.34 -4.97 -21.92
N THR A 365 0.81 -4.72 -20.73
CA THR A 365 1.45 -3.87 -19.72
C THR A 365 2.10 -4.66 -18.59
N PHE A 366 1.44 -5.72 -18.13
CA PHE A 366 1.88 -6.49 -16.98
C PHE A 366 2.66 -7.73 -17.37
N SER A 367 3.70 -8.04 -16.58
CA SER A 367 4.32 -9.35 -16.48
C SER A 367 4.35 -9.78 -15.03
N CYS A 368 4.73 -11.02 -14.72
CA CYS A 368 4.66 -11.53 -13.36
C CYS A 368 5.69 -12.61 -13.09
N GLY A 369 5.93 -12.86 -11.82
CA GLY A 369 6.72 -13.95 -11.30
C GLY A 369 6.51 -14.08 -9.80
N TRP A 370 7.13 -15.08 -9.19
CA TRP A 370 7.05 -15.30 -7.75
C TRP A 370 8.37 -15.85 -7.23
N SER A 371 8.55 -15.80 -5.91
CA SER A 371 9.73 -16.30 -5.21
C SER A 371 9.33 -17.18 -4.04
N SER A 372 10.04 -18.28 -3.85
CA SER A 372 10.00 -19.09 -2.64
C SER A 372 10.76 -18.41 -1.51
N GLU A 373 10.57 -18.86 -0.26
CA GLU A 373 11.29 -18.36 0.91
C GLU A 373 12.82 -18.56 0.79
N ASP A 374 13.27 -19.67 0.20
CA ASP A 374 14.69 -19.92 -0.04
C ASP A 374 15.29 -18.94 -1.06
N GLU A 375 14.56 -18.64 -2.13
CA GLU A 375 14.95 -17.65 -3.13
C GLU A 375 14.98 -16.24 -2.54
N VAL A 376 14.03 -15.89 -1.68
CA VAL A 376 14.02 -14.61 -0.94
C VAL A 376 15.28 -14.48 -0.07
N ALA A 377 15.59 -15.49 0.71
CA ALA A 377 16.79 -15.48 1.56
C ALA A 377 18.09 -15.42 0.72
N GLY A 378 18.14 -16.18 -0.38
CA GLY A 378 19.24 -16.14 -1.34
C GLY A 378 19.45 -14.78 -1.97
N GLU A 379 18.34 -14.09 -2.33
CA GLU A 379 18.40 -12.76 -2.95
C GLU A 379 18.87 -11.67 -1.97
N ILE A 380 18.40 -11.67 -0.70
CA ILE A 380 18.90 -10.75 0.33
C ILE A 380 20.43 -10.87 0.46
N ARG A 381 20.93 -12.11 0.56
CA ARG A 381 22.37 -12.37 0.66
C ARG A 381 23.11 -11.89 -0.59
N ALA A 382 22.64 -12.28 -1.77
CA ALA A 382 23.27 -11.94 -3.03
C ALA A 382 23.37 -10.44 -3.24
N ARG A 383 22.29 -9.68 -2.96
CA ARG A 383 22.27 -8.21 -3.09
C ARG A 383 23.27 -7.56 -2.12
N TYR A 384 23.30 -8.02 -0.87
CA TYR A 384 24.21 -7.45 0.09
C TYR A 384 25.68 -7.78 -0.23
N GLU A 385 26.01 -9.05 -0.57
CA GLU A 385 27.39 -9.47 -0.87
C GLU A 385 27.93 -8.87 -2.17
N LYS A 386 27.08 -8.73 -3.19
CA LYS A 386 27.49 -8.26 -4.53
C LYS A 386 27.49 -6.75 -4.65
N ASP A 387 26.42 -6.11 -4.16
CA ASP A 387 26.12 -4.71 -4.44
C ASP A 387 26.20 -3.84 -3.18
N GLY A 388 26.35 -4.44 -2.00
CA GLY A 388 26.26 -3.75 -0.71
C GLY A 388 24.85 -3.26 -0.39
N TYR A 389 23.82 -3.67 -1.16
CA TYR A 389 22.47 -3.21 -0.98
C TYR A 389 21.70 -4.13 -0.01
N LEU A 390 21.35 -3.59 1.16
CA LEU A 390 20.58 -4.31 2.16
C LEU A 390 19.08 -4.06 1.92
N CYS A 391 18.33 -5.09 1.55
CA CYS A 391 16.90 -5.02 1.34
C CYS A 391 16.10 -5.84 2.38
N ASP A 392 14.83 -5.50 2.53
CA ASP A 392 13.87 -6.29 3.29
C ASP A 392 13.35 -7.48 2.48
N THR A 393 12.60 -8.36 3.13
CA THR A 393 12.07 -9.59 2.54
C THR A 393 11.11 -9.35 1.39
N HIS A 394 10.26 -8.30 1.44
CA HIS A 394 9.35 -7.94 0.35
C HIS A 394 10.11 -7.43 -0.88
N THR A 395 11.11 -6.58 -0.66
CA THR A 395 11.97 -6.05 -1.72
C THR A 395 12.78 -7.16 -2.38
N ALA A 396 13.22 -8.15 -1.60
CA ALA A 396 13.95 -9.31 -2.13
C ALA A 396 13.10 -10.15 -3.09
N VAL A 397 11.83 -10.37 -2.77
CA VAL A 397 10.87 -10.99 -3.73
C VAL A 397 10.91 -10.26 -5.07
N ALA A 398 10.83 -8.92 -5.03
CA ALA A 398 10.81 -8.13 -6.26
C ALA A 398 12.17 -8.14 -6.99
N PHE A 399 13.29 -8.13 -6.30
CA PHE A 399 14.62 -8.25 -6.96
C PHE A 399 14.77 -9.60 -7.67
N HIS A 400 14.37 -10.70 -7.01
CA HIS A 400 14.44 -12.03 -7.61
C HIS A 400 13.61 -12.11 -8.89
N VAL A 401 12.37 -11.63 -8.85
CA VAL A 401 11.49 -11.61 -10.04
C VAL A 401 11.99 -10.63 -11.11
N ALA A 402 12.51 -9.46 -10.71
CA ALA A 402 13.08 -8.48 -11.63
C ALA A 402 14.24 -9.06 -12.44
N ALA A 403 15.14 -9.82 -11.81
CA ALA A 403 16.24 -10.48 -12.49
C ALA A 403 15.78 -11.42 -13.61
N GLN A 404 14.64 -12.11 -13.40
CA GLN A 404 14.05 -13.02 -14.39
C GLN A 404 13.34 -12.30 -15.54
N LYS A 405 12.86 -11.06 -15.30
CA LYS A 405 12.00 -10.31 -16.23
C LYS A 405 12.69 -9.11 -16.87
N LYS A 406 13.95 -8.85 -16.53
CA LYS A 406 14.71 -7.71 -17.04
C LYS A 406 14.83 -7.76 -18.56
N ARG A 407 14.47 -6.65 -19.21
CA ARG A 407 14.64 -6.45 -20.65
C ARG A 407 16.01 -5.82 -20.93
N GLN A 408 16.68 -6.26 -21.99
CA GLN A 408 17.98 -5.71 -22.38
C GLN A 408 17.83 -4.23 -22.80
N GLY A 409 18.67 -3.36 -22.23
CA GLY A 409 18.70 -1.93 -22.57
C GLY A 409 17.52 -1.11 -22.00
N VAL A 410 16.69 -1.70 -21.15
CA VAL A 410 15.61 -1.00 -20.44
C VAL A 410 15.93 -0.98 -18.95
N PRO A 411 16.01 0.20 -18.31
CA PRO A 411 16.22 0.29 -16.88
C PRO A 411 15.10 -0.40 -16.10
N MET A 412 15.48 -1.12 -15.03
CA MET A 412 14.56 -1.77 -14.11
C MET A 412 14.57 -1.05 -12.76
N VAL A 413 13.44 -0.54 -12.36
CA VAL A 413 13.22 0.06 -11.03
C VAL A 413 12.47 -0.94 -10.16
N VAL A 414 13.11 -1.43 -9.10
CA VAL A 414 12.50 -2.29 -8.09
C VAL A 414 11.98 -1.42 -6.95
N LEU A 415 10.71 -1.57 -6.60
CA LEU A 415 10.13 -0.84 -5.48
C LEU A 415 10.58 -1.46 -4.16
N SER A 416 11.32 -0.71 -3.38
CA SER A 416 11.80 -1.10 -2.04
C SER A 416 10.81 -0.56 -1.01
N THR A 417 9.95 -1.45 -0.53
CA THR A 417 8.69 -1.08 0.14
C THR A 417 8.77 -1.00 1.66
N ALA A 418 9.83 -1.53 2.28
CA ALA A 418 10.02 -1.47 3.72
C ALA A 418 11.51 -1.42 4.09
N SER A 419 11.81 -0.86 5.26
CA SER A 419 13.16 -0.93 5.82
C SER A 419 13.51 -2.36 6.23
N PRO A 420 14.74 -2.85 5.93
CA PRO A 420 15.20 -4.18 6.36
C PRO A 420 15.18 -4.34 7.88
N PHE A 421 15.30 -3.27 8.64
CA PHE A 421 15.26 -3.25 10.09
C PHE A 421 13.87 -3.47 10.70
N LYS A 422 12.82 -3.57 9.90
CA LYS A 422 11.47 -4.03 10.35
C LYS A 422 11.39 -5.56 10.46
N PHE A 423 12.29 -6.27 9.78
CA PHE A 423 12.37 -7.72 9.74
C PHE A 423 13.79 -8.22 10.07
N PRO A 424 14.41 -7.74 11.16
CA PRO A 424 15.85 -7.90 11.38
C PRO A 424 16.27 -9.35 11.52
N ARG A 425 15.41 -10.20 12.11
CA ARG A 425 15.68 -11.64 12.26
C ARG A 425 15.75 -12.36 10.92
N SER A 426 14.75 -12.11 10.06
CA SER A 426 14.71 -12.73 8.72
C SER A 426 15.88 -12.29 7.85
N VAL A 427 16.20 -10.99 7.86
CA VAL A 427 17.31 -10.42 7.10
C VAL A 427 18.66 -10.96 7.63
N LEU A 428 18.85 -11.00 8.95
CA LEU A 428 20.06 -11.51 9.57
C LEU A 428 20.27 -13.01 9.26
N SER A 429 19.19 -13.81 9.35
CA SER A 429 19.22 -15.24 8.96
C SER A 429 19.55 -15.42 7.49
N ALA A 430 18.99 -14.61 6.59
CA ALA A 430 19.30 -14.64 5.17
C ALA A 430 20.78 -14.34 4.88
N LEU A 431 21.43 -13.49 5.68
CA LEU A 431 22.88 -13.24 5.63
C LEU A 431 23.73 -14.38 6.22
N GLY A 432 23.12 -15.50 6.59
CA GLY A 432 23.82 -16.66 7.16
C GLY A 432 24.29 -16.47 8.60
N LYS A 433 23.70 -15.52 9.34
CA LYS A 433 24.00 -15.26 10.75
C LYS A 433 22.94 -15.90 11.65
N ALA A 434 23.34 -16.32 12.85
CA ALA A 434 22.37 -16.75 13.86
C ALA A 434 21.53 -15.56 14.30
N ALA A 435 20.21 -15.67 14.13
CA ALA A 435 19.31 -14.61 14.54
C ALA A 435 18.80 -14.89 15.97
N PRO A 436 18.98 -13.94 16.91
CA PRO A 436 18.41 -14.05 18.25
C PRO A 436 16.89 -14.00 18.20
N GLU A 437 16.22 -14.47 19.26
CA GLU A 437 14.75 -14.40 19.34
C GLU A 437 14.25 -12.95 19.53
N ASN A 438 15.04 -12.11 20.17
CA ASN A 438 14.71 -10.71 20.40
C ASN A 438 15.02 -9.87 19.15
N ASP A 439 14.00 -9.20 18.61
CA ASP A 439 14.12 -8.40 17.39
C ASP A 439 15.08 -7.19 17.55
N PHE A 440 15.23 -6.61 18.75
CA PHE A 440 16.18 -5.51 18.97
C PHE A 440 17.63 -6.01 19.05
N GLU A 441 17.85 -7.20 19.59
CA GLU A 441 19.17 -7.83 19.53
C GLU A 441 19.53 -8.19 18.09
N ALA A 442 18.55 -8.70 17.33
CA ALA A 442 18.72 -8.97 15.91
C ALA A 442 19.02 -7.69 15.13
N MET A 443 18.35 -6.58 15.46
CA MET A 443 18.59 -5.25 14.86
C MET A 443 20.02 -4.79 15.13
N GLN A 444 20.52 -4.87 16.38
CA GLN A 444 21.87 -4.49 16.73
C GLN A 444 22.92 -5.38 16.03
N GLN A 445 22.66 -6.69 15.94
CA GLN A 445 23.55 -7.60 15.22
C GLN A 445 23.54 -7.32 13.70
N LEU A 446 22.38 -6.93 13.14
CA LEU A 446 22.29 -6.56 11.74
C LEU A 446 23.09 -5.27 11.46
N GLU A 447 22.98 -4.25 12.33
CA GLU A 447 23.82 -3.04 12.26
C GLU A 447 25.31 -3.38 12.29
N ALA A 448 25.73 -4.19 13.27
CA ALA A 448 27.13 -4.61 13.40
C ALA A 448 27.63 -5.44 12.22
N ALA A 449 26.78 -6.29 11.64
CA ALA A 449 27.15 -7.16 10.52
C ALA A 449 27.22 -6.42 9.18
N THR A 450 26.44 -5.36 9.01
CA THR A 450 26.27 -4.68 7.72
C THR A 450 26.85 -3.27 7.67
N GLY A 451 27.06 -2.64 8.82
CA GLY A 451 27.45 -1.22 8.90
C GLY A 451 26.31 -0.24 8.57
N HIS A 452 25.11 -0.74 8.28
CA HIS A 452 23.93 0.11 8.09
C HIS A 452 23.29 0.43 9.44
N ALA A 453 22.90 1.68 9.64
CA ALA A 453 22.21 2.10 10.87
C ALA A 453 20.70 1.85 10.76
N ALA A 454 20.10 1.34 11.83
CA ALA A 454 18.65 1.24 11.93
C ALA A 454 18.01 2.64 11.92
N PRO A 455 16.85 2.82 11.28
CA PRO A 455 16.10 4.06 11.38
C PRO A 455 15.85 4.44 12.84
N ALA A 456 16.11 5.71 13.20
CA ALA A 456 15.98 6.19 14.58
C ALA A 456 14.57 5.93 15.16
N SER A 457 13.52 6.02 14.33
CA SER A 457 12.14 5.72 14.72
C SER A 457 11.92 4.26 15.14
N LEU A 458 12.67 3.31 14.56
CA LEU A 458 12.61 1.88 14.93
C LEU A 458 13.46 1.60 16.17
N ALA A 459 14.69 2.14 16.22
CA ALA A 459 15.58 1.94 17.36
C ALA A 459 14.98 2.50 18.67
N ALA A 460 14.26 3.64 18.60
CA ALA A 460 13.62 4.28 19.76
C ALA A 460 12.49 3.43 20.37
N LEU A 461 11.90 2.49 19.66
CA LEU A 461 10.79 1.65 20.17
C LEU A 461 11.16 0.88 21.44
N ARG A 462 12.43 0.50 21.58
CA ARG A 462 12.93 -0.24 22.75
C ARG A 462 12.67 0.48 24.09
N SER A 463 12.66 1.80 24.06
CA SER A 463 12.50 2.63 25.28
C SER A 463 11.13 3.31 25.39
N LYS A 464 10.25 3.15 24.38
CA LYS A 464 8.92 3.74 24.43
C LYS A 464 7.98 2.92 25.32
N PRO A 465 7.16 3.55 26.17
CA PRO A 465 6.16 2.85 26.97
C PRO A 465 5.06 2.27 26.04
N GLU A 466 4.70 1.04 26.28
CA GLU A 466 3.53 0.44 25.66
C GLU A 466 2.26 1.07 26.24
N ARG A 467 1.40 1.58 25.37
CA ARG A 467 0.13 2.21 25.72
C ARG A 467 -1.07 1.27 25.53
N PHE A 468 -0.92 0.30 24.63
CA PHE A 468 -2.00 -0.59 24.21
C PHE A 468 -1.56 -2.05 24.34
N ASP A 469 -2.16 -2.76 25.29
CA ASP A 469 -1.91 -4.17 25.60
C ASP A 469 -3.19 -5.02 25.63
N THR A 470 -4.33 -4.41 25.29
CA THR A 470 -5.64 -5.06 25.38
C THR A 470 -5.80 -6.13 24.30
N VAL A 471 -6.12 -7.35 24.74
CA VAL A 471 -6.42 -8.49 23.88
C VAL A 471 -7.92 -8.76 23.88
N ILE A 472 -8.53 -8.80 22.71
CA ILE A 472 -9.97 -9.04 22.52
C ILE A 472 -10.24 -10.29 21.67
N ALA A 473 -11.45 -10.81 21.76
CA ALA A 473 -11.96 -11.80 20.80
C ALA A 473 -12.45 -11.10 19.52
N PRO A 474 -12.46 -11.77 18.35
CA PRO A 474 -12.91 -11.18 17.09
C PRO A 474 -14.33 -10.59 17.16
N GLU A 475 -15.21 -11.20 17.93
CA GLU A 475 -16.61 -10.77 18.12
C GLU A 475 -16.74 -9.44 18.87
N GLN A 476 -15.75 -9.09 19.69
CA GLN A 476 -15.74 -7.85 20.47
C GLN A 476 -15.39 -6.59 19.64
N ILE A 477 -14.97 -6.75 18.39
CA ILE A 477 -14.70 -5.60 17.48
C ILE A 477 -15.97 -4.74 17.31
N ALA A 478 -17.15 -5.35 17.26
CA ALA A 478 -18.42 -4.63 17.19
C ALA A 478 -18.68 -3.80 18.47
N GLU A 479 -18.37 -4.35 19.63
CA GLU A 479 -18.51 -3.65 20.92
C GLU A 479 -17.55 -2.46 20.99
N VAL A 480 -16.30 -2.63 20.53
CA VAL A 480 -15.32 -1.55 20.42
C VAL A 480 -15.86 -0.43 19.54
N ALA A 481 -16.38 -0.75 18.36
CA ALA A 481 -16.94 0.26 17.44
C ALA A 481 -18.12 1.01 18.08
N LEU A 482 -19.01 0.32 18.78
CA LEU A 482 -20.15 0.90 19.50
C LEU A 482 -19.77 1.64 20.78
N GLY A 483 -18.55 1.49 21.28
CA GLY A 483 -18.03 2.21 22.46
C GLY A 483 -17.68 3.66 22.19
N TYR A 484 -17.48 4.06 20.93
CA TYR A 484 -17.11 5.44 20.58
C TYR A 484 -18.28 6.41 20.78
N GLN A 485 -17.93 7.65 21.21
CA GLN A 485 -18.85 8.76 21.42
C GLN A 485 -18.53 9.92 20.46
N ALA A 486 -19.54 10.74 20.14
CA ALA A 486 -19.37 11.93 19.29
C ALA A 486 -18.52 13.01 19.94
#